data_cacb744d79bf36adba898a52400c77fd
#
_entry.id   cacb744d79bf36adba898a52400c77fd
#
_cell.length_a   1.000
_cell.length_b   1.000
_cell.length_c   1.000
_cell.angle_alpha   90.00
_cell.angle_beta   90.00
_cell.angle_gamma   90.00
#
_symmetry.space_group_name_H-M   'P 1'
#
loop_
_entity.id
_entity.type
_entity.pdbx_description
1 polymer ?
#
loop_
_entity_poly.entity_id
_entity_poly.type
_entity_poly.pdbx_seq_one_letter_code
_entity_poly.pdbx_strand_id
1 'polypeptide(L)'
;AEGSYILPENVPANEFLNLEGNKLSTSKNWAVWLHEYLEEFPNQQDVLRYALTSNAPETKDNDFTWKDFQARNNNELVAIFGNFINRVVVLTNKYYEGIVPAPNEFSEVDEATLTELKAYPAVISSSLERYRFREALGELMNVARLGNKYLADEEPWKMVKTDPERVKTQMYVA
;
A
#
# COMPACT_ATOMS: atom_id res chain seq x y z
N ALA A 1 33.55 -21.28 18.11
CA ALA A 1 33.19 -19.90 17.77
C ALA A 1 33.45 -19.04 19.00
N GLU A 2 34.25 -18.00 18.85
CA GLU A 2 34.46 -17.00 19.91
C GLU A 2 33.10 -16.35 20.19
N GLY A 3 32.65 -16.41 21.45
CA GLY A 3 31.32 -15.99 21.88
C GLY A 3 31.00 -14.49 21.77
N SER A 4 31.72 -13.77 20.89
CA SER A 4 31.56 -12.35 20.63
C SER A 4 30.68 -12.02 19.39
N TYR A 5 30.27 -13.03 18.60
CA TYR A 5 29.49 -12.82 17.39
C TYR A 5 28.05 -13.29 17.59
N ILE A 6 27.09 -12.44 17.15
CA ILE A 6 25.68 -12.81 17.07
C ILE A 6 25.49 -13.64 15.80
N LEU A 7 24.97 -14.84 15.96
CA LEU A 7 24.60 -15.69 14.84
C LEU A 7 23.17 -15.38 14.40
N PRO A 8 22.87 -15.39 13.09
CA PRO A 8 21.51 -15.24 12.61
C PRO A 8 20.65 -16.45 13.04
N GLU A 9 19.43 -16.20 13.46
CA GLU A 9 18.46 -17.27 13.78
C GLU A 9 17.85 -17.86 12.50
N ASN A 10 17.74 -17.05 11.46
CA ASN A 10 17.19 -17.43 10.16
C ASN A 10 17.84 -16.63 9.04
N VAL A 11 17.92 -17.22 7.85
CA VAL A 11 18.39 -16.57 6.62
C VAL A 11 17.33 -16.84 5.53
N PRO A 12 16.26 -16.05 5.48
CA PRO A 12 15.25 -16.23 4.44
C PRO A 12 15.87 -15.97 3.06
N ALA A 13 15.64 -16.88 2.14
CA ALA A 13 16.11 -16.78 0.76
C ALA A 13 14.92 -16.57 -0.19
N ASN A 14 15.13 -15.77 -1.22
CA ASN A 14 14.22 -15.63 -2.33
C ASN A 14 14.65 -16.52 -3.50
N GLU A 15 13.72 -16.87 -4.35
CA GLU A 15 13.94 -17.46 -5.65
C GLU A 15 14.42 -16.39 -6.66
N PHE A 16 14.52 -16.70 -7.94
CA PHE A 16 15.04 -15.77 -8.94
C PHE A 16 14.00 -14.75 -9.40
N LEU A 17 14.44 -13.51 -9.56
CA LEU A 17 13.71 -12.49 -10.31
C LEU A 17 14.31 -12.39 -11.70
N ASN A 18 13.51 -12.66 -12.72
CA ASN A 18 13.88 -12.50 -14.11
C ASN A 18 13.51 -11.07 -14.59
N LEU A 19 13.97 -10.71 -15.80
CA LEU A 19 13.66 -9.46 -16.47
C LEU A 19 13.18 -9.74 -17.88
N GLU A 20 11.94 -9.39 -18.18
CA GLU A 20 11.30 -9.59 -19.50
C GLU A 20 11.48 -11.03 -20.01
N GLY A 21 11.19 -12.00 -19.15
CA GLY A 21 11.26 -13.44 -19.46
C GLY A 21 12.67 -14.02 -19.48
N ASN A 22 13.71 -13.23 -19.20
CA ASN A 22 15.09 -13.68 -19.25
C ASN A 22 15.79 -13.51 -17.90
N LYS A 23 16.78 -14.35 -17.64
CA LYS A 23 17.63 -14.25 -16.46
C LYS A 23 18.40 -12.93 -16.45
N LEU A 24 18.35 -12.20 -15.34
CA LEU A 24 19.19 -11.03 -15.10
C LEU A 24 20.69 -11.38 -15.29
N SER A 25 21.42 -10.56 -16.01
CA SER A 25 22.83 -10.80 -16.31
C SER A 25 23.60 -9.49 -16.49
N THR A 26 24.46 -9.19 -15.53
CA THR A 26 25.34 -8.02 -15.59
C THR A 26 26.36 -8.13 -16.74
N SER A 27 26.91 -9.33 -16.98
CA SER A 27 27.87 -9.56 -18.05
C SER A 27 27.29 -9.39 -19.46
N LYS A 28 25.98 -9.56 -19.63
CA LYS A 28 25.26 -9.33 -20.89
C LYS A 28 24.58 -7.97 -20.94
N ASN A 29 24.80 -7.12 -19.93
CA ASN A 29 24.09 -5.85 -19.74
C ASN A 29 22.55 -5.99 -19.79
N TRP A 30 22.04 -7.14 -19.31
CA TRP A 30 20.61 -7.41 -19.23
C TRP A 30 20.12 -7.24 -17.80
N ALA A 31 19.92 -5.99 -17.41
CA ALA A 31 19.50 -5.58 -16.08
C ALA A 31 18.85 -4.20 -16.13
N VAL A 32 18.05 -3.86 -15.12
CA VAL A 32 17.66 -2.48 -14.85
C VAL A 32 18.65 -1.94 -13.83
N TRP A 33 19.43 -0.95 -14.25
CA TRP A 33 20.41 -0.30 -13.37
C TRP A 33 19.73 0.76 -12.52
N LEU A 34 19.89 0.66 -11.20
CA LEU A 34 19.19 1.57 -10.28
C LEU A 34 19.53 3.05 -10.53
N HIS A 35 20.78 3.37 -10.83
CA HIS A 35 21.16 4.76 -11.10
C HIS A 35 20.49 5.30 -12.37
N GLU A 36 20.41 4.51 -13.44
CA GLU A 36 19.69 4.89 -14.67
C GLU A 36 18.19 5.06 -14.40
N TYR A 37 17.58 4.13 -13.65
CA TYR A 37 16.19 4.27 -13.23
C TYR A 37 15.93 5.58 -12.47
N LEU A 38 16.81 5.95 -11.52
CA LEU A 38 16.64 7.15 -10.72
C LEU A 38 16.84 8.45 -11.51
N GLU A 39 17.61 8.41 -12.59
CA GLU A 39 17.77 9.53 -13.53
C GLU A 39 16.54 9.65 -14.43
N GLU A 40 16.04 8.53 -14.97
CA GLU A 40 14.90 8.50 -15.88
C GLU A 40 13.56 8.77 -15.17
N PHE A 41 13.41 8.27 -13.93
CA PHE A 41 12.19 8.40 -13.11
C PHE A 41 12.49 9.13 -11.78
N PRO A 42 12.75 10.43 -11.79
CA PRO A 42 13.07 11.17 -10.57
C PRO A 42 11.89 11.16 -9.60
N ASN A 43 12.17 10.96 -8.30
CA ASN A 43 11.19 10.87 -7.22
C ASN A 43 10.22 9.67 -7.31
N GLN A 44 10.56 8.63 -8.09
CA GLN A 44 9.75 7.41 -8.23
C GLN A 44 10.34 6.19 -7.48
N GLN A 45 11.17 6.43 -6.46
CA GLN A 45 11.84 5.35 -5.70
C GLN A 45 10.82 4.41 -5.05
N ASP A 46 9.74 4.96 -4.48
CA ASP A 46 8.73 4.18 -3.79
C ASP A 46 7.83 3.40 -4.75
N VAL A 47 7.65 3.88 -5.98
CA VAL A 47 6.98 3.11 -7.04
C VAL A 47 7.78 1.84 -7.37
N LEU A 48 9.11 1.97 -7.49
CA LEU A 48 9.97 0.81 -7.73
C LEU A 48 9.96 -0.16 -6.53
N ARG A 49 10.07 0.35 -5.30
CA ARG A 49 9.98 -0.47 -4.08
C ARG A 49 8.66 -1.23 -4.02
N TYR A 50 7.55 -0.56 -4.32
CA TYR A 50 6.24 -1.18 -4.38
C TYR A 50 6.20 -2.32 -5.42
N ALA A 51 6.64 -2.05 -6.64
CA ALA A 51 6.64 -3.03 -7.71
C ALA A 51 7.52 -4.25 -7.39
N LEU A 52 8.73 -4.03 -6.87
CA LEU A 52 9.64 -5.12 -6.48
C LEU A 52 9.10 -5.93 -5.30
N THR A 53 8.52 -5.28 -4.29
CA THR A 53 7.93 -5.97 -3.14
C THR A 53 6.70 -6.77 -3.53
N SER A 54 5.79 -6.18 -4.32
CA SER A 54 4.58 -6.86 -4.79
C SER A 54 4.86 -8.02 -5.74
N ASN A 55 6.04 -8.03 -6.37
CA ASN A 55 6.51 -9.07 -7.27
C ASN A 55 7.70 -9.88 -6.70
N ALA A 56 7.96 -9.79 -5.40
CA ALA A 56 9.07 -10.50 -4.77
C ALA A 56 8.98 -12.02 -5.01
N PRO A 57 10.08 -12.69 -5.43
CA PRO A 57 10.08 -14.12 -5.70
C PRO A 57 10.21 -14.94 -4.42
N GLU A 58 9.23 -14.84 -3.51
CA GLU A 58 9.30 -15.42 -2.15
C GLU A 58 9.27 -16.95 -2.15
N THR A 59 8.52 -17.57 -3.06
CA THR A 59 8.30 -19.02 -3.09
C THR A 59 8.50 -19.67 -4.44
N LYS A 60 8.68 -18.88 -5.47
CA LYS A 60 8.93 -19.29 -6.87
C LYS A 60 9.55 -18.15 -7.63
N ASP A 61 10.19 -18.46 -8.75
CA ASP A 61 10.69 -17.45 -9.67
C ASP A 61 9.57 -16.52 -10.14
N ASN A 62 9.89 -15.25 -10.23
CA ASN A 62 9.03 -14.23 -10.79
C ASN A 62 9.75 -13.48 -11.92
N ASP A 63 8.99 -12.70 -12.67
CA ASP A 63 9.49 -11.91 -13.79
C ASP A 63 9.13 -10.43 -13.60
N PHE A 64 10.12 -9.56 -13.69
CA PHE A 64 9.89 -8.12 -13.77
C PHE A 64 9.67 -7.74 -15.22
N THR A 65 8.53 -7.13 -15.52
CA THR A 65 8.27 -6.52 -16.83
C THR A 65 7.85 -5.07 -16.65
N TRP A 66 8.23 -4.21 -17.59
CA TRP A 66 7.82 -2.80 -17.60
C TRP A 66 6.30 -2.66 -17.74
N LYS A 67 5.67 -3.59 -18.42
CA LYS A 67 4.20 -3.65 -18.53
C LYS A 67 3.54 -3.90 -17.18
N ASP A 68 4.03 -4.85 -16.38
CA ASP A 68 3.50 -5.14 -15.04
C ASP A 68 3.82 -3.99 -14.09
N PHE A 69 5.03 -3.41 -14.16
CA PHE A 69 5.41 -2.23 -13.40
C PHE A 69 4.42 -1.07 -13.63
N GLN A 70 4.13 -0.73 -14.88
CA GLN A 70 3.17 0.31 -15.24
C GLN A 70 1.76 -0.04 -14.76
N ALA A 71 1.33 -1.30 -14.91
CA ALA A 71 0.02 -1.76 -14.48
C ALA A 71 -0.15 -1.65 -12.95
N ARG A 72 0.84 -2.04 -12.16
CA ARG A 72 0.82 -1.91 -10.70
C ARG A 72 0.78 -0.46 -10.26
N ASN A 73 1.61 0.40 -10.87
CA ASN A 73 1.56 1.83 -10.59
C ASN A 73 0.15 2.40 -10.84
N ASN A 74 -0.41 2.14 -12.00
CA ASN A 74 -1.66 2.77 -12.41
C ASN A 74 -2.88 2.17 -11.69
N ASN A 75 -2.96 0.85 -11.58
CA ASN A 75 -4.16 0.17 -11.06
C ASN A 75 -4.15 0.02 -9.54
N GLU A 76 -2.99 0.04 -8.91
CA GLU A 76 -2.86 -0.15 -7.46
C GLU A 76 -2.49 1.15 -6.76
N LEU A 77 -1.30 1.71 -7.03
CA LEU A 77 -0.86 2.93 -6.35
C LEU A 77 -1.72 4.15 -6.70
N VAL A 78 -2.03 4.36 -7.98
CA VAL A 78 -2.85 5.52 -8.39
C VAL A 78 -4.33 5.26 -8.16
N ALA A 79 -4.88 4.18 -8.71
CA ALA A 79 -6.33 3.96 -8.71
C ALA A 79 -6.91 3.52 -7.35
N ILE A 80 -6.12 2.90 -6.48
CA ILE A 80 -6.59 2.46 -5.16
C ILE A 80 -6.06 3.39 -4.07
N PHE A 81 -4.74 3.37 -3.83
CA PHE A 81 -4.14 4.10 -2.72
C PHE A 81 -4.19 5.62 -2.92
N GLY A 82 -3.70 6.10 -4.06
CA GLY A 82 -3.70 7.52 -4.39
C GLY A 82 -5.11 8.12 -4.48
N ASN A 83 -6.06 7.37 -5.07
CA ASN A 83 -7.46 7.81 -5.11
C ASN A 83 -8.07 7.94 -3.70
N PHE A 84 -7.80 6.99 -2.80
CA PHE A 84 -8.27 7.06 -1.41
C PHE A 84 -7.72 8.32 -0.72
N ILE A 85 -6.39 8.47 -0.69
CA ILE A 85 -5.74 9.61 -0.05
C ILE A 85 -6.22 10.94 -0.65
N ASN A 86 -6.27 11.03 -1.98
CA ASN A 86 -6.72 12.25 -2.65
C ASN A 86 -8.17 12.62 -2.26
N ARG A 87 -9.08 11.64 -2.20
CA ARG A 87 -10.47 11.88 -1.81
C ARG A 87 -10.57 12.37 -0.37
N VAL A 88 -9.89 11.73 0.58
CA VAL A 88 -9.89 12.15 1.98
C VAL A 88 -9.33 13.56 2.12
N VAL A 89 -8.16 13.82 1.55
CA VAL A 89 -7.49 15.14 1.63
C VAL A 89 -8.35 16.24 0.99
N VAL A 90 -8.91 15.99 -0.20
CA VAL A 90 -9.77 16.97 -0.90
C VAL A 90 -11.03 17.28 -0.10
N LEU A 91 -11.70 16.26 0.44
CA LEU A 91 -12.92 16.45 1.21
C LEU A 91 -12.65 17.15 2.55
N THR A 92 -11.57 16.76 3.26
CA THR A 92 -11.18 17.40 4.52
C THR A 92 -10.80 18.88 4.31
N ASN A 93 -10.04 19.18 3.27
CA ASN A 93 -9.73 20.59 2.95
C ASN A 93 -11.00 21.38 2.58
N LYS A 94 -11.87 20.77 1.79
CA LYS A 94 -13.09 21.46 1.29
C LYS A 94 -14.10 21.76 2.40
N TYR A 95 -14.28 20.84 3.36
CA TYR A 95 -15.33 20.95 4.35
C TYR A 95 -14.86 21.38 5.74
N TYR A 96 -13.58 21.17 6.03
CA TYR A 96 -12.99 21.34 7.36
C TYR A 96 -11.63 22.05 7.34
N GLU A 97 -11.31 22.78 6.28
CA GLU A 97 -10.08 23.59 6.17
C GLU A 97 -8.79 22.79 6.43
N GLY A 98 -8.79 21.50 6.09
CA GLY A 98 -7.66 20.60 6.30
C GLY A 98 -7.51 20.02 7.71
N ILE A 99 -8.47 20.30 8.61
CA ILE A 99 -8.47 19.80 9.98
C ILE A 99 -9.42 18.61 10.09
N VAL A 100 -8.94 17.48 10.62
CA VAL A 100 -9.79 16.32 10.88
C VAL A 100 -10.83 16.69 11.96
N PRO A 101 -12.15 16.61 11.67
CA PRO A 101 -13.17 16.99 12.63
C PRO A 101 -13.26 15.99 13.79
N ALA A 102 -13.70 16.43 14.96
CA ALA A 102 -14.05 15.52 16.04
C ALA A 102 -15.31 14.73 15.66
N PRO A 103 -15.35 13.41 15.94
CA PRO A 103 -16.51 12.59 15.62
C PRO A 103 -17.65 12.85 16.60
N ASN A 104 -18.87 12.62 16.14
CA ASN A 104 -20.05 12.49 16.99
C ASN A 104 -20.31 11.00 17.28
N GLU A 105 -21.57 10.60 17.41
CA GLU A 105 -21.92 9.20 17.59
C GLU A 105 -21.53 8.35 16.36
N PHE A 106 -20.95 7.18 16.63
CA PHE A 106 -20.62 6.20 15.59
C PHE A 106 -21.85 5.36 15.24
N SER A 107 -22.08 5.16 13.95
CA SER A 107 -23.04 4.18 13.47
C SER A 107 -22.47 2.76 13.51
N GLU A 108 -23.31 1.76 13.32
CA GLU A 108 -22.87 0.37 13.20
C GLU A 108 -21.82 0.17 12.07
N VAL A 109 -21.96 0.90 10.97
CA VAL A 109 -21.01 0.86 9.84
C VAL A 109 -19.66 1.45 10.23
N ASP A 110 -19.64 2.55 10.99
CA ASP A 110 -18.41 3.16 11.49
C ASP A 110 -17.68 2.22 12.44
N GLU A 111 -18.39 1.63 13.40
CA GLU A 111 -17.82 0.71 14.37
C GLU A 111 -17.28 -0.56 13.70
N ALA A 112 -17.99 -1.09 12.71
CA ALA A 112 -17.54 -2.23 11.91
C ALA A 112 -16.26 -1.89 11.14
N THR A 113 -16.24 -0.73 10.47
CA THR A 113 -15.07 -0.25 9.71
C THR A 113 -13.85 -0.04 10.62
N LEU A 114 -14.04 0.63 11.77
CA LEU A 114 -12.96 0.84 12.75
C LEU A 114 -12.48 -0.48 13.37
N THR A 115 -13.37 -1.44 13.57
CA THR A 115 -13.02 -2.77 14.08
C THR A 115 -12.17 -3.53 13.07
N GLU A 116 -12.57 -3.52 11.80
CA GLU A 116 -11.79 -4.12 10.72
C GLU A 116 -10.43 -3.44 10.58
N LEU A 117 -10.40 -2.10 10.57
CA LEU A 117 -9.14 -1.34 10.49
C LEU A 117 -8.17 -1.69 11.63
N LYS A 118 -8.66 -1.84 12.85
CA LYS A 118 -7.83 -2.20 14.03
C LYS A 118 -7.20 -3.60 13.93
N ALA A 119 -7.73 -4.48 13.12
CA ALA A 119 -7.18 -5.82 12.93
C ALA A 119 -5.97 -5.85 11.97
N TYR A 120 -5.89 -4.94 11.00
CA TYR A 120 -4.84 -4.93 9.99
C TYR A 120 -3.40 -4.87 10.53
N PRO A 121 -3.06 -4.06 11.55
CA PRO A 121 -1.69 -4.00 12.05
C PRO A 121 -1.15 -5.36 12.50
N ALA A 122 -1.97 -6.17 13.18
CA ALA A 122 -1.58 -7.51 13.63
C ALA A 122 -1.39 -8.48 12.46
N VAL A 123 -2.27 -8.43 11.45
CA VAL A 123 -2.19 -9.26 10.25
C VAL A 123 -0.94 -8.91 9.44
N ILE A 124 -0.70 -7.62 9.20
CA ILE A 124 0.46 -7.13 8.46
C ILE A 124 1.76 -7.49 9.20
N SER A 125 1.83 -7.24 10.51
CA SER A 125 3.00 -7.57 11.34
C SER A 125 3.31 -9.06 11.30
N SER A 126 2.28 -9.92 11.46
CA SER A 126 2.45 -11.37 11.37
C SER A 126 2.99 -11.83 10.01
N SER A 127 2.57 -11.19 8.92
CA SER A 127 3.09 -11.51 7.58
C SER A 127 4.54 -11.05 7.42
N LEU A 128 4.88 -9.85 7.92
CA LEU A 128 6.26 -9.32 7.90
C LEU A 128 7.22 -10.20 8.71
N GLU A 129 6.83 -10.63 9.91
CA GLU A 129 7.64 -11.49 10.78
C GLU A 129 7.92 -12.87 10.16
N ARG A 130 7.03 -13.31 9.25
CA ARG A 130 7.18 -14.55 8.47
C ARG A 130 7.86 -14.34 7.12
N TYR A 131 8.38 -13.14 6.86
CA TYR A 131 9.02 -12.74 5.58
C TYR A 131 8.10 -12.85 4.36
N ARG A 132 6.77 -12.68 4.57
CA ARG A 132 5.75 -12.68 3.51
C ARG A 132 5.41 -11.25 3.11
N PHE A 133 6.35 -10.58 2.48
CA PHE A 133 6.23 -9.16 2.16
C PHE A 133 5.13 -8.86 1.14
N ARG A 134 4.92 -9.77 0.17
CA ARG A 134 3.83 -9.65 -0.81
C ARG A 134 2.46 -9.69 -0.14
N GLU A 135 2.27 -10.63 0.82
CA GLU A 135 1.04 -10.76 1.61
C GLU A 135 0.83 -9.49 2.45
N ALA A 136 1.85 -9.06 3.19
CA ALA A 136 1.79 -7.84 3.99
C ALA A 136 1.43 -6.59 3.18
N LEU A 137 2.02 -6.44 1.99
CA LEU A 137 1.72 -5.33 1.09
C LEU A 137 0.29 -5.41 0.53
N GLY A 138 -0.20 -6.62 0.24
CA GLY A 138 -1.58 -6.86 -0.16
C GLY A 138 -2.57 -6.42 0.91
N GLU A 139 -2.30 -6.74 2.18
CA GLU A 139 -3.13 -6.31 3.31
C GLU A 139 -3.09 -4.80 3.53
N LEU A 140 -1.94 -4.15 3.33
CA LEU A 140 -1.86 -2.68 3.33
C LEU A 140 -2.77 -2.07 2.25
N MET A 141 -2.78 -2.66 1.05
CA MET A 141 -3.67 -2.19 -0.03
C MET A 141 -5.15 -2.47 0.28
N ASN A 142 -5.47 -3.49 1.09
CA ASN A 142 -6.83 -3.75 1.56
C ASN A 142 -7.32 -2.64 2.51
N VAL A 143 -6.44 -2.03 3.32
CA VAL A 143 -6.79 -0.83 4.11
C VAL A 143 -7.26 0.30 3.21
N ALA A 144 -6.54 0.58 2.12
CA ALA A 144 -6.97 1.62 1.18
C ALA A 144 -8.28 1.27 0.45
N ARG A 145 -8.52 -0.02 0.17
CA ARG A 145 -9.80 -0.49 -0.39
C ARG A 145 -10.95 -0.33 0.61
N LEU A 146 -10.71 -0.64 1.89
CA LEU A 146 -11.69 -0.42 2.96
C LEU A 146 -12.09 1.05 3.05
N GLY A 147 -11.13 1.98 3.07
CA GLY A 147 -11.40 3.40 3.09
C GLY A 147 -12.13 3.91 1.84
N ASN A 148 -11.74 3.44 0.65
CA ASN A 148 -12.46 3.77 -0.59
C ASN A 148 -13.91 3.27 -0.57
N LYS A 149 -14.13 2.04 -0.07
CA LYS A 149 -15.46 1.45 0.06
C LYS A 149 -16.30 2.26 1.04
N TYR A 150 -15.77 2.53 2.23
CA TYR A 150 -16.45 3.34 3.25
C TYR A 150 -16.89 4.71 2.69
N LEU A 151 -15.99 5.44 2.03
CA LEU A 151 -16.33 6.71 1.40
C LEU A 151 -17.38 6.58 0.29
N ALA A 152 -17.37 5.46 -0.45
CA ALA A 152 -18.35 5.24 -1.51
C ALA A 152 -19.74 4.87 -0.97
N ASP A 153 -19.79 4.10 0.11
CA ASP A 153 -21.05 3.66 0.73
C ASP A 153 -21.71 4.82 1.52
N GLU A 154 -20.89 5.61 2.24
CA GLU A 154 -21.36 6.70 3.10
C GLU A 154 -21.59 8.04 2.38
N GLU A 155 -21.03 8.24 1.20
CA GLU A 155 -21.22 9.39 0.30
C GLU A 155 -21.18 10.77 1.01
N PRO A 156 -20.14 11.14 1.79
CA PRO A 156 -20.11 12.38 2.57
C PRO A 156 -20.36 13.65 1.74
N TRP A 157 -19.99 13.64 0.47
CA TRP A 157 -20.25 14.75 -0.46
C TRP A 157 -21.73 15.02 -0.76
N LYS A 158 -22.61 14.02 -0.58
CA LYS A 158 -24.06 14.17 -0.68
C LYS A 158 -24.65 14.61 0.66
N MET A 159 -24.17 14.00 1.76
CA MET A 159 -24.72 14.23 3.10
C MET A 159 -24.37 15.60 3.69
N VAL A 160 -23.30 16.25 3.27
CA VAL A 160 -22.84 17.53 3.85
C VAL A 160 -23.91 18.64 3.87
N LYS A 161 -24.89 18.58 2.99
CA LYS A 161 -25.98 19.56 2.89
C LYS A 161 -27.19 19.21 3.79
N THR A 162 -27.38 17.95 4.11
CA THR A 162 -28.56 17.44 4.83
C THR A 162 -28.25 17.07 6.27
N ASP A 163 -27.06 16.52 6.51
CA ASP A 163 -26.58 16.11 7.83
C ASP A 163 -25.08 16.39 7.98
N PRO A 164 -24.66 17.65 8.20
CA PRO A 164 -23.26 18.01 8.36
C PRO A 164 -22.62 17.39 9.62
N GLU A 165 -23.41 17.09 10.65
CA GLU A 165 -22.91 16.47 11.88
C GLU A 165 -22.49 15.00 11.65
N ARG A 166 -23.27 14.26 10.84
CA ARG A 166 -22.90 12.91 10.42
C ARG A 166 -21.60 12.92 9.60
N VAL A 167 -21.42 13.91 8.72
CA VAL A 167 -20.21 14.03 7.88
C VAL A 167 -18.95 14.23 8.71
N LYS A 168 -19.00 14.86 9.88
CA LYS A 168 -17.84 14.94 10.79
C LYS A 168 -17.35 13.55 11.18
N THR A 169 -18.27 12.67 11.58
CA THR A 169 -17.92 11.30 11.95
C THR A 169 -17.41 10.52 10.75
N GLN A 170 -18.03 10.64 9.59
CA GLN A 170 -17.57 9.99 8.36
C GLN A 170 -16.14 10.42 7.98
N MET A 171 -15.82 11.71 8.08
CA MET A 171 -14.48 12.22 7.77
C MET A 171 -13.43 11.92 8.84
N TYR A 172 -13.86 11.63 10.07
CA TYR A 172 -12.98 11.13 11.12
C TYR A 172 -12.61 9.66 10.91
N VAL A 173 -13.56 8.84 10.46
CA VAL A 173 -13.38 7.41 10.22
C VAL A 173 -12.54 7.15 8.95
N ALA A 174 -12.73 7.98 7.93
CA ALA A 174 -12.02 7.87 6.65
C ALA A 174 -10.56 8.32 6.73
#